data_fcdbc06e4e8b8ce9ac28045705e915d5
#
_entry.id   fcdbc06e4e8b8ce9ac28045705e915d5
#
_cell.length_a   1.000
_cell.length_b   1.000
_cell.length_c   1.000
_cell.angle_alpha   90.00
_cell.angle_beta   90.00
_cell.angle_gamma   90.00
#
_symmetry.space_group_name_H-M   'P 1'
#
loop_
_entity.id
_entity.type
_entity.pdbx_description
1 polymer ?
#
loop_
_entity_poly.entity_id
_entity_poly.type
_entity_poly.pdbx_seq_one_letter_code
_entity_poly.pdbx_strand_id
1 'polypeptide(L)'
;MYKRGLIALAVVAALPAAASADPWFLRGDFNGWGTDDQMSEVSSGHYQATVTGLTDGTTYEFKVADADWNSEWPSSNARIRAGSSGELTVNLWFDADGDGWSPAGTRVGYEDLGYTWEIMGSFNDWAEPVVTLTHLGDGVHQGQIVVADPDDYWFKFRNAGDWDVAVGDNFGSGAGDIPYTTTTANETVIFTLDLPGGRFNVVPEPGSLALLGLGGLMLLRRRR
;
A
#
# COMPACT_ATOMS: atom_id res chain seq x y z
N MET A 1 -13.60 -72.37 29.22
CA MET A 1 -14.14 -71.08 28.78
C MET A 1 -13.08 -70.04 29.01
N TYR A 2 -12.29 -69.65 27.99
CA TYR A 2 -11.28 -68.57 28.04
C TYR A 2 -11.92 -67.29 27.60
N LYS A 3 -11.99 -66.28 28.47
CA LYS A 3 -12.39 -64.92 28.11
C LYS A 3 -11.18 -64.20 27.58
N ARG A 4 -11.17 -63.85 26.29
CA ARG A 4 -10.18 -62.97 25.65
C ARG A 4 -10.57 -61.52 25.94
N GLY A 5 -9.79 -60.85 26.77
CA GLY A 5 -9.91 -59.41 26.97
C GLY A 5 -9.28 -58.68 25.77
N LEU A 6 -10.07 -57.85 25.06
CA LEU A 6 -9.53 -56.87 24.09
C LEU A 6 -8.94 -55.71 24.86
N ILE A 7 -7.62 -55.46 24.67
CA ILE A 7 -6.96 -54.22 25.09
C ILE A 7 -7.10 -53.26 23.91
N ALA A 8 -7.88 -52.21 24.07
CA ALA A 8 -7.94 -51.12 23.11
C ALA A 8 -6.75 -50.19 23.34
N LEU A 9 -5.84 -50.14 22.38
CA LEU A 9 -4.71 -49.21 22.36
C LEU A 9 -5.23 -47.86 21.84
N ALA A 10 -5.37 -46.86 22.71
CA ALA A 10 -5.70 -45.50 22.33
C ALA A 10 -4.41 -44.82 21.78
N VAL A 11 -4.34 -44.62 20.47
CA VAL A 11 -3.32 -43.79 19.84
C VAL A 11 -3.71 -42.33 20.03
N VAL A 12 -3.06 -41.63 20.96
CA VAL A 12 -3.16 -40.19 21.08
C VAL A 12 -2.29 -39.58 19.96
N ALA A 13 -2.91 -39.14 18.90
CA ALA A 13 -2.23 -38.36 17.87
C ALA A 13 -1.88 -36.99 18.50
N ALA A 14 -0.60 -36.76 18.75
CA ALA A 14 -0.11 -35.43 19.08
C ALA A 14 -0.28 -34.57 17.83
N LEU A 15 -1.17 -33.57 17.88
CA LEU A 15 -1.24 -32.52 16.87
C LEU A 15 0.09 -31.77 16.91
N PRO A 16 0.74 -31.52 15.76
CA PRO A 16 1.92 -30.64 15.74
C PRO A 16 1.47 -29.29 16.31
N ALA A 17 2.19 -28.77 17.30
CA ALA A 17 2.06 -27.38 17.71
C ALA A 17 2.38 -26.53 16.47
N ALA A 18 1.43 -25.71 16.04
CA ALA A 18 1.71 -24.70 15.03
C ALA A 18 2.91 -23.90 15.53
N ALA A 19 3.98 -23.82 14.75
CA ALA A 19 5.07 -22.92 15.04
C ALA A 19 4.43 -21.52 15.11
N SER A 20 4.51 -20.88 16.28
CA SER A 20 4.11 -19.49 16.43
C SER A 20 5.01 -18.70 15.48
N ALA A 21 4.43 -18.06 14.47
CA ALA A 21 5.16 -17.07 13.73
C ALA A 21 5.67 -16.01 14.73
N ASP A 22 6.88 -15.51 14.54
CA ASP A 22 7.41 -14.46 15.40
C ASP A 22 6.43 -13.29 15.41
N PRO A 23 6.13 -12.72 16.60
CA PRO A 23 5.15 -11.63 16.69
C PRO A 23 5.66 -10.38 15.97
N TRP A 24 4.75 -9.71 15.25
CA TRP A 24 5.00 -8.43 14.63
C TRP A 24 4.56 -7.30 15.54
N PHE A 25 5.28 -6.20 15.51
CA PHE A 25 5.04 -5.03 16.34
C PHE A 25 4.99 -3.76 15.49
N LEU A 26 4.01 -2.92 15.79
CA LEU A 26 3.99 -1.55 15.29
C LEU A 26 4.90 -0.70 16.19
N ARG A 27 6.00 -0.21 15.64
CA ARG A 27 7.06 0.49 16.35
C ARG A 27 7.24 1.89 15.80
N GLY A 28 7.27 2.90 16.65
CA GLY A 28 7.36 4.28 16.20
C GLY A 28 7.61 5.28 17.32
N ASP A 29 7.60 6.56 16.99
CA ASP A 29 7.80 7.65 17.95
C ASP A 29 6.82 7.59 19.12
N PHE A 30 5.61 7.13 18.87
CA PHE A 30 4.52 7.05 19.86
C PHE A 30 4.75 6.04 20.98
N ASN A 31 5.61 5.04 20.79
CA ASN A 31 5.96 4.02 21.80
C ASN A 31 7.48 3.91 22.02
N GLY A 32 8.25 4.94 21.64
CA GLY A 32 9.71 4.94 21.76
C GLY A 32 10.39 3.82 20.99
N TRP A 33 9.79 3.36 19.89
CA TRP A 33 10.26 2.26 19.03
C TRP A 33 10.30 0.89 19.76
N GLY A 34 9.49 0.74 20.82
CA GLY A 34 9.37 -0.47 21.62
C GLY A 34 8.50 -1.55 20.99
N THR A 35 8.16 -2.57 21.79
CA THR A 35 7.33 -3.72 21.40
C THR A 35 5.97 -3.72 22.11
N ASP A 36 5.49 -2.56 22.55
CA ASP A 36 4.24 -2.46 23.32
C ASP A 36 3.00 -2.68 22.43
N ASP A 37 3.09 -2.32 21.16
CA ASP A 37 1.99 -2.42 20.20
C ASP A 37 2.14 -3.66 19.30
N GLN A 38 1.86 -4.85 19.87
CA GLN A 38 1.88 -6.10 19.13
C GLN A 38 0.71 -6.15 18.14
N MET A 39 1.00 -6.51 16.88
CA MET A 39 0.00 -6.70 15.84
C MET A 39 -0.74 -8.04 16.01
N SER A 40 -2.02 -8.04 15.67
CA SER A 40 -2.86 -9.23 15.66
C SER A 40 -3.09 -9.70 14.22
N GLU A 41 -3.01 -10.99 13.97
CA GLU A 41 -3.40 -11.56 12.69
C GLU A 41 -4.94 -11.52 12.58
N VAL A 42 -5.44 -10.73 11.63
CA VAL A 42 -6.89 -10.54 11.39
C VAL A 42 -7.41 -11.44 10.27
N SER A 43 -6.51 -11.87 9.39
CA SER A 43 -6.72 -12.93 8.41
C SER A 43 -5.36 -13.46 7.96
N SER A 44 -5.33 -14.61 7.27
CA SER A 44 -4.07 -15.22 6.84
C SER A 44 -3.18 -14.23 6.08
N GLY A 45 -1.98 -13.97 6.62
CA GLY A 45 -1.01 -13.04 6.04
C GLY A 45 -1.36 -11.56 6.18
N HIS A 46 -2.40 -11.22 6.96
CA HIS A 46 -2.78 -9.85 7.25
C HIS A 46 -2.78 -9.60 8.76
N TYR A 47 -1.91 -8.72 9.20
CA TYR A 47 -1.76 -8.29 10.59
C TYR A 47 -2.15 -6.84 10.75
N GLN A 48 -2.71 -6.49 11.90
CA GLN A 48 -3.18 -5.14 12.18
C GLN A 48 -2.87 -4.75 13.63
N ALA A 49 -2.52 -3.48 13.83
CA ALA A 49 -2.49 -2.83 15.13
C ALA A 49 -3.09 -1.43 15.04
N THR A 50 -3.68 -0.97 16.15
CA THR A 50 -4.18 0.40 16.30
C THR A 50 -3.51 1.04 17.49
N VAL A 51 -2.87 2.18 17.29
CA VAL A 51 -2.36 3.04 18.36
C VAL A 51 -3.31 4.20 18.59
N THR A 52 -3.37 4.67 19.83
CA THR A 52 -4.28 5.74 20.27
C THR A 52 -3.53 6.79 21.08
N GLY A 53 -4.14 7.94 21.28
CA GLY A 53 -3.55 9.02 22.07
C GLY A 53 -2.52 9.85 21.32
N LEU A 54 -2.51 9.78 19.98
CA LEU A 54 -1.67 10.61 19.14
C LEU A 54 -2.13 12.07 19.23
N THR A 55 -1.17 12.99 19.23
CA THR A 55 -1.47 14.43 19.28
C THR A 55 -1.80 14.96 17.91
N ASP A 56 -2.96 15.57 17.75
CA ASP A 56 -3.43 16.19 16.50
C ASP A 56 -2.37 17.15 15.91
N GLY A 57 -2.14 17.05 14.61
CA GLY A 57 -1.17 17.85 13.86
C GLY A 57 0.30 17.45 14.07
N THR A 58 0.59 16.46 14.92
CA THR A 58 1.96 15.98 15.15
C THR A 58 2.33 14.92 14.12
N THR A 59 3.54 15.03 13.55
CA THR A 59 4.11 14.02 12.66
C THR A 59 4.78 12.93 13.47
N TYR A 60 4.46 11.68 13.14
CA TYR A 60 5.02 10.47 13.72
C TYR A 60 5.69 9.63 12.66
N GLU A 61 6.83 9.06 12.99
CA GLU A 61 7.51 8.04 12.19
C GLU A 61 7.21 6.66 12.75
N PHE A 62 7.07 5.66 11.88
CA PHE A 62 6.86 4.28 12.30
C PHE A 62 7.35 3.25 11.29
N LYS A 63 7.48 2.02 11.77
CA LYS A 63 7.69 0.79 11.00
C LYS A 63 6.91 -0.35 11.63
N VAL A 64 6.76 -1.42 10.89
CA VAL A 64 6.41 -2.73 11.44
C VAL A 64 7.68 -3.57 11.46
N ALA A 65 7.97 -4.20 12.59
CA ALA A 65 9.16 -5.03 12.74
C ALA A 65 8.92 -6.22 13.68
N ASP A 66 9.78 -7.24 13.61
CA ASP A 66 9.89 -8.25 14.64
C ASP A 66 10.51 -7.67 15.93
N ALA A 67 10.58 -8.47 16.99
CA ALA A 67 11.09 -8.02 18.30
C ALA A 67 12.57 -7.58 18.23
N ASP A 68 13.36 -8.21 17.39
CA ASP A 68 14.82 -8.08 17.34
C ASP A 68 15.30 -7.22 16.15
N TRP A 69 14.40 -6.61 15.36
CA TRP A 69 14.71 -5.84 14.17
C TRP A 69 15.42 -6.63 13.04
N ASN A 70 15.22 -7.94 12.98
CA ASN A 70 15.75 -8.76 11.89
C ASN A 70 14.94 -8.61 10.60
N SER A 71 13.66 -8.23 10.75
CA SER A 71 12.74 -7.97 9.65
C SER A 71 11.95 -6.72 9.96
N GLU A 72 11.91 -5.78 9.00
CA GLU A 72 11.22 -4.50 9.16
C GLU A 72 10.67 -3.96 7.85
N TRP A 73 9.53 -3.28 7.91
CA TRP A 73 8.88 -2.62 6.78
C TRP A 73 8.19 -1.32 7.19
N PRO A 74 8.10 -0.34 6.26
CA PRO A 74 8.85 -0.27 5.01
C PRO A 74 10.34 -0.07 5.25
N SER A 75 11.20 -0.17 4.23
CA SER A 75 12.66 -0.04 4.38
C SER A 75 13.08 1.33 4.91
N SER A 76 12.38 2.39 4.53
CA SER A 76 12.47 3.72 5.16
C SER A 76 11.24 3.95 6.04
N ASN A 77 11.36 4.80 7.08
CA ASN A 77 10.23 5.06 7.97
C ASN A 77 9.02 5.59 7.20
N ALA A 78 7.85 5.02 7.48
CA ALA A 78 6.60 5.67 7.12
C ALA A 78 6.35 6.86 8.02
N ARG A 79 5.70 7.90 7.50
CA ARG A 79 5.34 9.10 8.24
C ARG A 79 3.88 9.42 8.08
N ILE A 80 3.26 9.80 9.18
CA ILE A 80 1.90 10.33 9.20
C ILE A 80 1.86 11.60 10.03
N ARG A 81 0.89 12.46 9.73
CA ARG A 81 0.49 13.53 10.64
C ARG A 81 -0.83 13.13 11.28
N ALA A 82 -0.83 12.96 12.60
CA ALA A 82 -2.02 12.54 13.33
C ALA A 82 -3.17 13.56 13.14
N GLY A 83 -4.36 13.04 12.95
CA GLY A 83 -5.59 13.80 12.91
C GLY A 83 -6.25 13.91 14.28
N SER A 84 -7.40 14.60 14.32
CA SER A 84 -8.15 14.89 15.56
C SER A 84 -8.69 13.64 16.28
N SER A 85 -8.78 12.49 15.63
CA SER A 85 -9.13 11.22 16.27
C SER A 85 -8.06 10.78 17.28
N GLY A 86 -6.80 11.14 17.04
CA GLY A 86 -5.66 10.66 17.80
C GLY A 86 -5.43 9.16 17.66
N GLU A 87 -5.96 8.54 16.61
CA GLU A 87 -5.86 7.11 16.32
C GLU A 87 -5.15 6.86 14.99
N LEU A 88 -4.45 5.74 14.90
CA LEU A 88 -3.83 5.26 13.69
C LEU A 88 -3.90 3.74 13.64
N THR A 89 -4.55 3.19 12.63
CA THR A 89 -4.54 1.76 12.33
C THR A 89 -3.53 1.46 11.23
N VAL A 90 -2.61 0.52 11.50
CA VAL A 90 -1.57 0.09 10.56
C VAL A 90 -1.77 -1.37 10.21
N ASN A 91 -1.59 -1.70 8.95
CA ASN A 91 -1.70 -3.02 8.36
C ASN A 91 -0.32 -3.51 7.90
N LEU A 92 -0.05 -4.79 8.14
CA LEU A 92 1.06 -5.52 7.52
C LEU A 92 0.46 -6.64 6.66
N TRP A 93 0.87 -6.69 5.41
CA TRP A 93 0.42 -7.69 4.44
C TRP A 93 1.57 -8.58 3.99
N PHE A 94 1.35 -9.90 4.02
CA PHE A 94 2.21 -10.92 3.42
C PHE A 94 1.44 -11.60 2.28
N ASP A 95 1.49 -11.03 1.11
CA ASP A 95 0.90 -11.64 -0.06
C ASP A 95 1.84 -11.57 -1.27
N ALA A 96 1.74 -12.57 -2.14
CA ALA A 96 2.40 -12.58 -3.43
C ALA A 96 1.47 -11.85 -4.41
N ASP A 97 1.61 -10.53 -4.49
CA ASP A 97 0.77 -9.71 -5.33
C ASP A 97 1.06 -9.94 -6.81
N GLY A 98 0.15 -10.58 -7.49
CA GLY A 98 0.21 -10.85 -8.92
C GLY A 98 -0.79 -10.03 -9.73
N ASP A 99 -1.47 -9.05 -9.13
CA ASP A 99 -2.56 -8.27 -9.71
C ASP A 99 -2.11 -6.97 -10.40
N GLY A 100 -0.81 -6.72 -10.44
CA GLY A 100 -0.24 -5.53 -11.06
C GLY A 100 -0.10 -4.32 -10.14
N TRP A 101 -0.32 -4.50 -8.84
CA TRP A 101 -0.05 -3.47 -7.83
C TRP A 101 1.43 -3.49 -7.41
N SER A 102 1.93 -2.34 -6.96
CA SER A 102 3.32 -2.17 -6.51
C SER A 102 3.33 -1.39 -5.19
N PRO A 103 4.20 -1.78 -4.23
CA PRO A 103 5.06 -2.96 -4.23
C PRO A 103 4.26 -4.26 -4.06
N ALA A 104 4.81 -5.37 -4.55
CA ALA A 104 4.30 -6.72 -4.33
C ALA A 104 4.97 -7.37 -3.12
N GLY A 105 4.31 -8.36 -2.51
CA GLY A 105 4.85 -9.12 -1.38
C GLY A 105 4.57 -8.46 -0.03
N THR A 106 5.58 -8.43 0.84
CA THR A 106 5.44 -7.84 2.18
C THR A 106 5.34 -6.33 2.09
N ARG A 107 4.29 -5.76 2.65
CA ARG A 107 4.04 -4.31 2.62
C ARG A 107 3.32 -3.82 3.87
N VAL A 108 3.48 -2.53 4.14
CA VAL A 108 2.82 -1.83 5.25
C VAL A 108 1.90 -0.77 4.67
N GLY A 109 0.65 -0.79 5.10
CA GLY A 109 -0.33 0.23 4.81
C GLY A 109 -0.89 0.82 6.09
N TYR A 110 -1.67 1.89 5.97
CA TYR A 110 -2.33 2.50 7.11
C TYR A 110 -3.69 3.09 6.71
N GLU A 111 -4.55 3.31 7.69
CA GLU A 111 -5.85 3.91 7.45
C GLU A 111 -5.73 5.30 6.82
N ASP A 112 -6.75 5.68 6.07
CA ASP A 112 -6.85 7.03 5.51
C ASP A 112 -7.15 8.04 6.62
N LEU A 113 -6.19 8.94 6.88
CA LEU A 113 -6.31 10.01 7.87
C LEU A 113 -7.00 11.26 7.33
N GLY A 114 -7.63 11.16 6.15
CA GLY A 114 -8.36 12.26 5.53
C GLY A 114 -7.47 13.30 4.87
N TYR A 115 -6.27 12.92 4.45
CA TYR A 115 -5.38 13.82 3.71
C TYR A 115 -5.92 14.12 2.31
N THR A 116 -5.56 15.30 1.81
CA THR A 116 -5.64 15.56 0.37
C THR A 116 -4.35 15.09 -0.26
N TRP A 117 -4.41 14.00 -1.01
CA TRP A 117 -3.26 13.44 -1.71
C TRP A 117 -3.05 14.09 -3.06
N GLU A 118 -1.80 14.31 -3.42
CA GLU A 118 -1.39 14.83 -4.72
C GLU A 118 -0.18 14.08 -5.27
N ILE A 119 0.01 14.17 -6.59
CA ILE A 119 1.14 13.59 -7.31
C ILE A 119 2.07 14.71 -7.73
N MET A 120 3.36 14.53 -7.43
CA MET A 120 4.45 15.37 -7.89
C MET A 120 5.48 14.50 -8.59
N GLY A 121 6.09 15.00 -9.64
CA GLY A 121 7.06 14.21 -10.39
C GLY A 121 7.88 15.02 -11.39
N SER A 122 8.80 14.34 -12.06
CA SER A 122 9.64 14.93 -13.11
C SER A 122 8.84 15.42 -14.33
N PHE A 123 7.62 14.93 -14.51
CA PHE A 123 6.71 15.38 -15.56
C PHE A 123 6.22 16.84 -15.40
N ASN A 124 6.36 17.41 -14.22
CA ASN A 124 6.05 18.82 -13.93
C ASN A 124 7.20 19.53 -13.19
N ASP A 125 8.44 19.02 -13.32
CA ASP A 125 9.64 19.55 -12.67
C ASP A 125 9.50 19.63 -11.12
N TRP A 126 8.68 18.75 -10.52
CA TRP A 126 8.37 18.74 -9.08
C TRP A 126 7.73 20.04 -8.57
N ALA A 127 7.05 20.76 -9.45
CA ALA A 127 6.48 22.07 -9.21
C ALA A 127 4.97 22.11 -9.51
N GLU A 128 4.35 23.23 -9.17
CA GLU A 128 2.95 23.50 -9.55
C GLU A 128 2.80 23.66 -11.10
N PRO A 129 1.67 23.25 -11.68
CA PRO A 129 0.48 22.74 -10.99
C PRO A 129 0.61 21.27 -10.60
N VAL A 130 0.03 20.91 -9.46
CA VAL A 130 -0.03 19.54 -8.95
C VAL A 130 -1.26 18.81 -9.48
N VAL A 131 -1.22 17.47 -9.41
CA VAL A 131 -2.39 16.63 -9.67
C VAL A 131 -2.96 16.15 -8.34
N THR A 132 -4.11 16.70 -7.96
CA THR A 132 -4.84 16.27 -6.77
C THR A 132 -5.56 14.95 -7.06
N LEU A 133 -5.42 13.98 -6.16
CA LEU A 133 -6.12 12.71 -6.24
C LEU A 133 -7.55 12.83 -5.71
N THR A 134 -8.47 12.13 -6.34
CA THR A 134 -9.85 11.97 -5.90
C THR A 134 -9.96 10.76 -4.99
N HIS A 135 -10.55 10.91 -3.80
CA HIS A 135 -10.86 9.81 -2.91
C HIS A 135 -12.01 8.97 -3.49
N LEU A 136 -11.77 7.67 -3.68
CA LEU A 136 -12.76 6.73 -4.24
C LEU A 136 -13.53 5.94 -3.17
N GLY A 137 -13.11 6.01 -1.92
CA GLY A 137 -13.59 5.23 -0.78
C GLY A 137 -12.53 4.26 -0.26
N ASP A 138 -12.71 3.77 0.97
CA ASP A 138 -11.87 2.75 1.63
C ASP A 138 -10.36 3.05 1.59
N GLY A 139 -9.98 4.33 1.66
CA GLY A 139 -8.58 4.77 1.63
C GLY A 139 -7.90 4.66 0.25
N VAL A 140 -8.69 4.51 -0.81
CA VAL A 140 -8.19 4.48 -2.19
C VAL A 140 -8.34 5.86 -2.83
N HIS A 141 -7.26 6.36 -3.42
CA HIS A 141 -7.19 7.64 -4.09
C HIS A 141 -6.71 7.48 -5.53
N GLN A 142 -7.26 8.26 -6.47
CA GLN A 142 -6.92 8.16 -7.89
C GLN A 142 -6.82 9.52 -8.54
N GLY A 143 -5.84 9.67 -9.44
CA GLY A 143 -5.68 10.82 -10.32
C GLY A 143 -5.13 10.41 -11.67
N GLN A 144 -5.16 11.34 -12.63
CA GLN A 144 -4.60 11.10 -13.96
C GLN A 144 -3.88 12.34 -14.48
N ILE A 145 -2.88 12.11 -15.32
CA ILE A 145 -2.17 13.16 -16.05
C ILE A 145 -2.10 12.79 -17.53
N VAL A 146 -1.89 13.80 -18.36
CA VAL A 146 -1.48 13.61 -19.76
C VAL A 146 -0.01 14.00 -19.86
N VAL A 147 0.83 13.04 -20.22
CA VAL A 147 2.27 13.25 -20.40
C VAL A 147 2.55 13.51 -21.86
N ALA A 148 3.17 14.66 -22.16
CA ALA A 148 3.33 15.12 -23.54
C ALA A 148 4.26 14.23 -24.36
N ASP A 149 5.39 13.84 -23.79
CA ASP A 149 6.45 13.12 -24.46
C ASP A 149 6.65 11.71 -23.90
N PRO A 150 7.01 10.73 -24.75
CA PRO A 150 7.43 9.41 -24.27
C PRO A 150 8.81 9.52 -23.62
N ASP A 151 8.90 9.17 -22.34
CA ASP A 151 10.14 9.22 -21.55
C ASP A 151 10.03 8.36 -20.29
N ASP A 152 11.13 8.26 -19.55
CA ASP A 152 11.19 7.73 -18.20
C ASP A 152 10.94 8.86 -17.21
N TYR A 153 9.95 8.67 -16.34
CA TYR A 153 9.52 9.63 -15.35
C TYR A 153 9.63 9.05 -13.95
N TRP A 154 9.69 9.96 -12.95
CA TRP A 154 9.69 9.63 -11.53
C TRP A 154 8.64 10.48 -10.82
N PHE A 155 7.99 9.91 -9.82
CA PHE A 155 6.98 10.61 -9.04
C PHE A 155 6.94 10.13 -7.58
N LYS A 156 6.21 10.87 -6.75
CA LYS A 156 5.76 10.49 -5.40
C LYS A 156 4.33 10.94 -5.19
N PHE A 157 3.66 10.25 -4.28
CA PHE A 157 2.47 10.77 -3.63
C PHE A 157 2.87 11.57 -2.41
N ARG A 158 2.19 12.68 -2.14
CA ARG A 158 2.38 13.45 -0.90
C ARG A 158 1.05 13.97 -0.38
N ASN A 159 0.97 14.28 0.92
CA ASN A 159 -0.07 15.12 1.46
C ASN A 159 0.09 16.54 0.88
N ALA A 160 -1.02 17.20 0.52
CA ALA A 160 -1.01 18.47 -0.19
C ALA A 160 -0.08 19.51 0.46
N GLY A 161 0.94 19.93 -0.29
CA GLY A 161 1.94 20.88 0.14
C GLY A 161 2.96 20.38 1.18
N ASP A 162 2.90 19.10 1.58
CA ASP A 162 3.69 18.56 2.69
C ASP A 162 4.56 17.37 2.28
N TRP A 163 5.86 17.61 2.13
CA TRP A 163 6.83 16.56 1.82
C TRP A 163 7.20 15.67 3.01
N ASP A 164 6.89 16.08 4.25
CA ASP A 164 7.14 15.25 5.42
C ASP A 164 6.21 14.02 5.43
N VAL A 165 5.04 14.15 4.80
CA VAL A 165 4.09 13.04 4.62
C VAL A 165 4.00 12.70 3.14
N ALA A 166 4.86 11.79 2.70
CA ALA A 166 4.95 11.33 1.32
C ALA A 166 5.05 9.81 1.22
N VAL A 167 4.69 9.26 0.08
CA VAL A 167 4.77 7.83 -0.25
C VAL A 167 5.63 7.66 -1.49
N GLY A 168 6.71 6.92 -1.35
CA GLY A 168 7.63 6.55 -2.43
C GLY A 168 7.54 5.07 -2.80
N ASP A 169 8.60 4.56 -3.42
CA ASP A 169 8.67 3.24 -4.05
C ASP A 169 8.43 2.03 -3.12
N ASN A 170 8.70 2.18 -1.82
CA ASN A 170 8.47 1.15 -0.79
C ASN A 170 7.42 1.54 0.25
N PHE A 171 6.59 2.53 -0.04
CA PHE A 171 5.55 3.06 0.85
C PHE A 171 6.07 3.80 2.09
N GLY A 172 7.37 4.03 2.21
CA GLY A 172 7.97 4.87 3.25
C GLY A 172 8.13 6.32 2.80
N SER A 173 8.08 7.28 3.72
CA SER A 173 8.23 8.71 3.42
C SER A 173 9.63 9.08 2.92
N GLY A 174 10.66 8.38 3.42
CA GLY A 174 12.04 8.53 2.96
C GLY A 174 12.41 7.63 1.78
N ALA A 175 11.44 6.93 1.19
CA ALA A 175 11.64 6.04 0.06
C ALA A 175 12.08 6.80 -1.20
N GLY A 176 12.65 6.06 -2.15
CA GLY A 176 12.98 6.56 -3.48
C GLY A 176 11.77 7.04 -4.27
N ASP A 177 12.04 7.71 -5.38
CA ASP A 177 10.99 8.09 -6.31
C ASP A 177 10.48 6.86 -7.05
N ILE A 178 9.19 6.85 -7.39
CA ILE A 178 8.53 5.77 -8.10
C ILE A 178 8.76 5.97 -9.61
N PRO A 179 9.44 5.04 -10.30
CA PRO A 179 9.66 5.16 -11.73
C PRO A 179 8.43 4.72 -12.52
N TYR A 180 8.17 5.35 -13.65
CA TYR A 180 7.27 4.86 -14.68
C TYR A 180 7.73 5.34 -16.06
N THR A 181 7.34 4.61 -17.11
CA THR A 181 7.74 4.90 -18.49
C THR A 181 6.49 5.12 -19.34
N THR A 182 6.47 6.20 -20.12
CA THR A 182 5.50 6.40 -21.19
C THR A 182 6.10 6.02 -22.54
N THR A 183 5.28 5.52 -23.46
CA THR A 183 5.74 5.01 -24.77
C THR A 183 5.17 5.79 -25.94
N THR A 184 4.16 6.60 -25.70
CA THR A 184 3.48 7.40 -26.73
C THR A 184 3.34 8.85 -26.31
N ALA A 185 3.35 9.75 -27.26
CA ALA A 185 3.10 11.17 -26.97
C ALA A 185 1.63 11.39 -26.56
N ASN A 186 1.44 12.29 -25.59
CA ASN A 186 0.14 12.61 -24.99
C ASN A 186 -0.54 11.38 -24.37
N GLU A 187 0.25 10.53 -23.75
CA GLU A 187 -0.24 9.35 -23.03
C GLU A 187 -0.95 9.78 -21.73
N THR A 188 -2.17 9.30 -21.53
CA THR A 188 -2.86 9.46 -20.25
C THR A 188 -2.36 8.38 -19.31
N VAL A 189 -1.92 8.78 -18.12
CA VAL A 189 -1.44 7.87 -17.07
C VAL A 189 -2.35 8.00 -15.86
N ILE A 190 -2.85 6.87 -15.38
CA ILE A 190 -3.69 6.79 -14.18
C ILE A 190 -2.83 6.32 -13.02
N PHE A 191 -2.89 7.06 -11.92
CA PHE A 191 -2.22 6.75 -10.67
C PHE A 191 -3.26 6.39 -9.63
N THR A 192 -3.10 5.27 -8.97
CA THR A 192 -3.97 4.84 -7.87
C THR A 192 -3.12 4.56 -6.64
N LEU A 193 -3.52 5.11 -5.50
CA LEU A 193 -2.91 4.90 -4.19
C LEU A 193 -3.92 4.18 -3.29
N ASP A 194 -3.55 3.02 -2.77
CA ASP A 194 -4.34 2.23 -1.80
C ASP A 194 -3.60 2.28 -0.45
N LEU A 195 -4.01 3.19 0.42
CA LEU A 195 -3.37 3.44 1.72
C LEU A 195 -3.44 2.22 2.64
N PRO A 196 -4.62 1.62 2.91
CA PRO A 196 -4.71 0.46 3.79
C PRO A 196 -4.01 -0.78 3.23
N GLY A 197 -3.97 -0.92 1.90
CA GLY A 197 -3.27 -2.00 1.22
C GLY A 197 -1.76 -1.81 1.16
N GLY A 198 -1.25 -0.60 1.47
CA GLY A 198 0.19 -0.29 1.40
C GLY A 198 0.75 -0.44 -0.02
N ARG A 199 0.01 -0.01 -1.03
CA ARG A 199 0.36 -0.23 -2.44
C ARG A 199 -0.15 0.87 -3.36
N PHE A 200 0.39 0.89 -4.56
CA PHE A 200 -0.03 1.82 -5.61
C PHE A 200 -0.04 1.12 -6.97
N ASN A 201 -0.75 1.71 -7.90
CA ASN A 201 -0.76 1.26 -9.29
C ASN A 201 -0.59 2.46 -10.24
N VAL A 202 0.20 2.25 -11.30
CA VAL A 202 0.43 3.23 -12.35
C VAL A 202 0.19 2.55 -13.68
N VAL A 203 -0.85 2.96 -14.37
CA VAL A 203 -1.23 2.36 -15.65
C VAL A 203 -1.43 3.42 -16.71
N PRO A 204 -0.84 3.24 -17.90
CA PRO A 204 -1.26 3.99 -19.07
C PRO A 204 -2.72 3.66 -19.38
N GLU A 205 -3.54 4.66 -19.72
CA GLU A 205 -4.86 4.35 -20.24
C GLU A 205 -4.71 3.48 -21.49
N PRO A 206 -5.33 2.29 -21.50
CA PRO A 206 -5.34 1.51 -22.72
C PRO A 206 -5.96 2.37 -23.81
N GLY A 207 -5.32 2.44 -24.97
CA GLY A 207 -5.81 3.19 -26.16
C GLY A 207 -7.19 2.73 -26.67
N SER A 208 -8.05 2.31 -25.75
CA SER A 208 -9.43 1.86 -25.97
C SER A 208 -10.29 2.92 -26.63
N LEU A 209 -9.99 4.21 -26.40
CA LEU A 209 -10.64 5.31 -27.12
C LEU A 209 -10.23 5.35 -28.59
N ALA A 210 -8.98 5.02 -28.91
CA ALA A 210 -8.52 4.89 -30.30
C ALA A 210 -9.18 3.67 -30.99
N LEU A 211 -9.34 2.56 -30.28
CA LEU A 211 -10.03 1.36 -30.76
C LEU A 211 -11.54 1.59 -30.92
N LEU A 212 -12.19 2.31 -30.02
CA LEU A 212 -13.60 2.72 -30.17
C LEU A 212 -13.79 3.68 -31.33
N GLY A 213 -12.87 4.63 -31.52
CA GLY A 213 -12.86 5.54 -32.68
C GLY A 213 -12.68 4.80 -33.99
N LEU A 214 -11.75 3.87 -34.09
CA LEU A 214 -11.52 3.01 -35.27
C LEU A 214 -12.69 2.06 -35.50
N GLY A 215 -13.25 1.44 -34.47
CA GLY A 215 -14.43 0.58 -34.57
C GLY A 215 -15.66 1.33 -35.02
N GLY A 216 -15.87 2.56 -34.53
CA GLY A 216 -16.95 3.45 -34.96
C GLY A 216 -16.82 3.87 -36.43
N LEU A 217 -15.60 4.20 -36.89
CA LEU A 217 -15.32 4.53 -38.29
C LEU A 217 -15.54 3.32 -39.21
N MET A 218 -15.18 2.10 -38.79
CA MET A 218 -15.45 0.88 -39.58
C MET A 218 -16.94 0.59 -39.72
N LEU A 219 -17.73 0.84 -38.66
CA LEU A 219 -19.20 0.68 -38.69
C LEU A 219 -19.86 1.71 -39.63
N LEU A 220 -19.35 2.94 -39.65
CA LEU A 220 -19.86 3.97 -40.58
C LEU A 220 -19.51 3.66 -42.03
N ARG A 221 -18.34 3.06 -42.30
CA ARG A 221 -17.91 2.67 -43.62
C ARG A 221 -18.69 1.48 -44.20
N ARG A 222 -19.27 0.63 -43.34
CA ARG A 222 -20.06 -0.55 -43.75
C ARG A 222 -21.51 -0.21 -44.13
N ARG A 223 -21.96 1.03 -43.89
CA ARG A 223 -23.33 1.52 -44.22
C ARG A 223 -23.40 2.29 -45.53
N ARG A 224 -22.35 2.33 -46.32
CA ARG A 224 -22.30 2.80 -47.71
C ARG A 224 -21.98 1.60 -48.62
#